data_044de65459c8086ebcd5c5413e2e9a79
#
_entry.id   044de65459c8086ebcd5c5413e2e9a79
#
_cell.length_a   1.000
_cell.length_b   1.000
_cell.length_c   1.000
_cell.angle_alpha   90.00
_cell.angle_beta   90.00
_cell.angle_gamma   90.00
#
_symmetry.space_group_name_H-M   'P 1'
#
loop_
_entity.id
_entity.type
_entity.pdbx_description
1 polymer ?
#
loop_
_entity_poly.entity_id
_entity_poly.type
_entity_poly.pdbx_seq_one_letter_code
_entity_poly.pdbx_strand_id
1 'polypeptide(L)'
;MVSYHPGTYEGTGRGYGGKLIVSVTVSENKIESVKVTQHKEYRGIAWGLNTTPMERFPKLIVEYQTLNIPTVDGADLTCAAILDATAAALKAAGASKEDIAALKAAPAPKAPEYRDEVRTVDVVVCGAGAGGLAAAIEAKLAGADVVIVEKQGITGGATARSGGKLLGAGTKWQKKQGLYDTKDMVYDYLMDVGDRNGKFMDASKNRYLVDHLNQTLDWLTSIEATVKGDPAEVLAQPWEPLSKPVEKDGVLKTHFDVLDVEPIHVSLQPWRVHNSPGGGGQTNGEGGEISTPLTLYYENDLGGEIIYDTAMNEILTDEAGVVTGVTCTRKGGAKLTLYARRGVILATGGYARNKEMVARYPVAHYFSNVPHGNVGDGLTAAEKIGALNYEHPAVQVVYTSLTCGIGINDESGLIVNDRGERVVNEWSYQYTVSDAIARSGSNCGWYITSGKEPYGGVQYGYKAAVAGKSKDPCATSIEGLAKKMGCDPATLQATYDRYCELVEKGVDEDFGKPAEFLHPIKGPKFVALRMHPCVTVTFGGLETDVSARVMKPDGSVIPHLYAAGEVAGTGMYGTQYPTCGTSIGSALFYGRIAGRAVTDQALL
;
A
#
# COMPACT_ATOMS: atom_id res chain seq x y z
N MET A 1 4.75 43.11 4.73
CA MET A 1 3.79 42.52 3.75
C MET A 1 4.57 42.25 2.48
N VAL A 2 4.40 41.10 1.90
CA VAL A 2 5.05 40.75 0.63
C VAL A 2 4.38 41.57 -0.48
N SER A 3 5.17 42.11 -1.40
CA SER A 3 4.66 42.85 -2.56
C SER A 3 4.85 42.01 -3.81
N TYR A 4 3.79 41.89 -4.61
CA TYR A 4 3.77 41.13 -5.86
C TYR A 4 3.45 42.03 -7.06
N HIS A 5 3.88 41.64 -8.22
CA HIS A 5 3.31 42.14 -9.47
C HIS A 5 1.98 41.42 -9.71
N PRO A 6 0.84 42.14 -9.74
CA PRO A 6 -0.48 41.49 -9.96
C PRO A 6 -0.52 40.68 -11.25
N GLY A 7 -1.07 39.46 -11.17
CA GLY A 7 -1.13 38.54 -12.31
C GLY A 7 -1.24 37.08 -11.89
N THR A 8 -1.17 36.20 -12.88
CA THR A 8 -1.17 34.75 -12.70
C THR A 8 0.16 34.17 -13.15
N TYR A 9 0.78 33.37 -12.28
CA TYR A 9 2.12 32.82 -12.47
C TYR A 9 2.12 31.33 -12.22
N GLU A 10 2.96 30.60 -12.96
CA GLU A 10 3.14 29.17 -12.76
C GLU A 10 4.46 28.87 -12.04
N GLY A 11 4.41 27.87 -11.19
CA GLY A 11 5.57 27.28 -10.54
C GLY A 11 5.57 25.77 -10.63
N THR A 12 6.76 25.17 -10.53
CA THR A 12 6.95 23.72 -10.64
C THR A 12 7.53 23.16 -9.34
N GLY A 13 6.95 22.05 -8.89
CA GLY A 13 7.45 21.21 -7.81
C GLY A 13 7.68 19.78 -8.30
N ARG A 14 8.22 18.93 -7.43
CA ARG A 14 8.42 17.50 -7.71
C ARG A 14 7.83 16.67 -6.58
N GLY A 15 6.68 16.06 -6.84
CA GLY A 15 6.03 15.13 -5.94
C GLY A 15 6.46 13.68 -6.17
N TYR A 16 5.71 12.76 -5.62
CA TYR A 16 5.96 11.32 -5.76
C TYR A 16 5.76 10.84 -7.21
N GLY A 17 4.68 11.28 -7.87
CA GLY A 17 4.40 11.01 -9.29
C GLY A 17 5.24 11.83 -10.26
N GLY A 18 6.14 12.68 -9.79
CA GLY A 18 7.07 13.45 -10.61
C GLY A 18 6.77 14.95 -10.65
N LYS A 19 6.73 15.53 -11.87
CA LYS A 19 6.50 16.97 -12.05
C LYS A 19 5.06 17.35 -11.67
N LEU A 20 4.93 18.40 -10.83
CA LEU A 20 3.68 19.04 -10.45
C LEU A 20 3.74 20.53 -10.78
N ILE A 21 2.67 21.09 -11.36
CA ILE A 21 2.57 22.51 -11.70
C ILE A 21 1.44 23.14 -10.91
N VAL A 22 1.73 24.30 -10.33
CA VAL A 22 0.77 25.13 -9.61
C VAL A 22 0.65 26.48 -10.30
N SER A 23 -0.58 26.92 -10.55
CA SER A 23 -0.92 28.27 -10.98
C SER A 23 -1.32 29.12 -9.77
N VAL A 24 -0.69 30.27 -9.58
CA VAL A 24 -0.95 31.20 -8.48
C VAL A 24 -1.35 32.55 -9.04
N THR A 25 -2.52 33.05 -8.62
CA THR A 25 -2.95 34.41 -8.94
C THR A 25 -2.71 35.30 -7.72
N VAL A 26 -2.07 36.43 -7.93
CA VAL A 26 -1.77 37.41 -6.87
C VAL A 26 -2.30 38.80 -7.25
N SER A 27 -2.75 39.55 -6.26
CA SER A 27 -2.85 41.00 -6.29
C SER A 27 -1.55 41.63 -5.77
N GLU A 28 -1.50 42.94 -5.62
CA GLU A 28 -0.27 43.65 -5.20
C GLU A 28 0.31 43.13 -3.86
N ASN A 29 -0.52 42.64 -2.95
CA ASN A 29 -0.10 42.24 -1.60
C ASN A 29 -0.78 40.97 -1.07
N LYS A 30 -1.47 40.20 -1.93
CA LYS A 30 -2.26 39.06 -1.51
C LYS A 30 -2.20 37.91 -2.53
N ILE A 31 -2.18 36.67 -2.02
CA ILE A 31 -2.40 35.46 -2.80
C ILE A 31 -3.91 35.26 -2.94
N GLU A 32 -4.45 35.43 -4.15
CA GLU A 32 -5.89 35.37 -4.41
C GLU A 32 -6.35 33.95 -4.76
N SER A 33 -5.51 33.18 -5.45
CA SER A 33 -5.83 31.82 -5.86
C SER A 33 -4.58 30.96 -5.98
N VAL A 34 -4.69 29.70 -5.61
CA VAL A 34 -3.69 28.64 -5.86
C VAL A 34 -4.43 27.47 -6.47
N LYS A 35 -3.95 26.94 -7.59
CA LYS A 35 -4.54 25.77 -8.27
C LYS A 35 -3.44 24.85 -8.75
N VAL A 36 -3.55 23.55 -8.48
CA VAL A 36 -2.71 22.53 -9.11
C VAL A 36 -3.29 22.27 -10.50
N THR A 37 -2.50 22.59 -11.53
CA THR A 37 -2.96 22.53 -12.93
C THR A 37 -2.47 21.30 -13.68
N GLN A 38 -1.38 20.68 -13.20
CA GLN A 38 -0.84 19.46 -13.79
C GLN A 38 -0.12 18.61 -12.74
N HIS A 39 -0.39 17.30 -12.73
CA HIS A 39 0.32 16.34 -11.89
C HIS A 39 0.16 14.90 -12.41
N LYS A 40 0.95 13.98 -11.83
CA LYS A 40 0.83 12.52 -11.99
C LYS A 40 0.87 11.84 -10.61
N GLU A 41 0.22 12.45 -9.65
CA GLU A 41 0.19 11.96 -8.27
C GLU A 41 -0.94 10.94 -8.08
N TYR A 42 -0.79 10.04 -7.12
CA TYR A 42 -1.71 8.95 -6.86
C TYR A 42 -2.99 9.40 -6.17
N ARG A 43 -4.12 8.90 -6.67
CA ARG A 43 -5.45 9.06 -6.08
C ARG A 43 -5.52 8.42 -4.70
N GLY A 44 -6.30 9.01 -3.79
CA GLY A 44 -6.47 8.53 -2.41
C GLY A 44 -5.29 8.83 -1.47
N ILE A 45 -4.14 9.26 -2.03
CA ILE A 45 -2.96 9.70 -1.26
C ILE A 45 -2.76 11.20 -1.43
N ALA A 46 -2.65 11.65 -2.66
CA ALA A 46 -2.36 13.03 -3.01
C ALA A 46 -3.59 13.85 -3.38
N TRP A 47 -4.59 13.22 -3.98
CA TRP A 47 -5.81 13.84 -4.47
C TRP A 47 -7.01 12.89 -4.42
N GLY A 48 -8.22 13.43 -4.61
CA GLY A 48 -9.46 12.67 -4.74
C GLY A 48 -10.22 12.44 -3.43
N LEU A 49 -9.72 12.95 -2.29
CA LEU A 49 -10.40 12.98 -1.00
C LEU A 49 -10.30 14.37 -0.39
N ASN A 50 -11.28 14.79 0.44
CA ASN A 50 -11.27 16.11 1.09
C ASN A 50 -10.04 16.32 1.99
N THR A 51 -9.42 15.24 2.47
CA THR A 51 -8.26 15.26 3.37
C THR A 51 -6.92 15.28 2.64
N THR A 52 -6.90 15.04 1.34
CA THR A 52 -5.67 14.95 0.55
C THR A 52 -5.05 16.33 0.26
N PRO A 53 -3.73 16.40 0.01
CA PRO A 53 -3.03 17.68 -0.11
C PRO A 53 -3.58 18.60 -1.20
N MET A 54 -3.99 18.06 -2.34
CA MET A 54 -4.45 18.88 -3.48
C MET A 54 -5.76 19.59 -3.20
N GLU A 55 -6.62 19.04 -2.37
CA GLU A 55 -7.87 19.69 -1.95
C GLU A 55 -7.67 20.65 -0.78
N ARG A 56 -6.67 20.38 0.07
CA ARG A 56 -6.43 21.16 1.31
C ARG A 56 -5.48 22.33 1.12
N PHE A 57 -4.30 22.08 0.54
CA PHE A 57 -3.22 23.05 0.54
C PHE A 57 -3.54 24.34 -0.21
N PRO A 58 -4.11 24.31 -1.42
CA PRO A 58 -4.49 25.53 -2.12
C PRO A 58 -5.40 26.43 -1.29
N LYS A 59 -6.39 25.85 -0.61
CA LYS A 59 -7.34 26.60 0.25
C LYS A 59 -6.63 27.23 1.45
N LEU A 60 -5.80 26.45 2.15
CA LEU A 60 -5.08 26.93 3.35
C LEU A 60 -4.03 28.01 3.00
N ILE A 61 -3.33 27.88 1.87
CA ILE A 61 -2.37 28.90 1.43
C ILE A 61 -3.08 30.25 1.19
N VAL A 62 -4.23 30.23 0.51
CA VAL A 62 -5.01 31.42 0.23
C VAL A 62 -5.63 32.01 1.51
N GLU A 63 -6.21 31.17 2.37
CA GLU A 63 -6.87 31.59 3.61
C GLU A 63 -5.87 32.24 4.60
N TYR A 64 -4.75 31.56 4.82
CA TYR A 64 -3.77 31.97 5.84
C TYR A 64 -2.60 32.79 5.30
N GLN A 65 -2.51 32.99 3.99
CA GLN A 65 -1.42 33.74 3.34
C GLN A 65 -0.03 33.26 3.80
N THR A 66 0.17 31.94 3.83
CA THR A 66 1.38 31.29 4.36
C THR A 66 1.80 30.09 3.51
N LEU A 67 3.09 29.77 3.51
CA LEU A 67 3.63 28.50 3.01
C LEU A 67 4.01 27.54 4.15
N ASN A 68 3.71 27.88 5.39
CA ASN A 68 3.91 27.03 6.56
C ASN A 68 2.65 26.19 6.82
N ILE A 69 2.32 25.33 5.88
CA ILE A 69 1.17 24.40 6.00
C ILE A 69 1.66 23.06 6.56
N PRO A 70 1.08 22.55 7.66
CA PRO A 70 1.42 21.25 8.21
C PRO A 70 1.18 20.14 7.17
N THR A 71 2.13 19.22 7.06
CA THR A 71 2.04 18.08 6.14
C THR A 71 0.84 17.18 6.47
N VAL A 72 0.30 16.56 5.44
CA VAL A 72 -0.64 15.43 5.58
C VAL A 72 0.20 14.16 5.72
N ASP A 73 0.09 13.50 6.87
CA ASP A 73 0.85 12.29 7.12
C ASP A 73 0.53 11.23 6.06
N GLY A 74 1.57 10.75 5.41
CA GLY A 74 1.48 9.82 4.31
C GLY A 74 1.53 10.42 2.90
N ALA A 75 1.46 11.75 2.74
CA ALA A 75 1.55 12.45 1.46
C ALA A 75 2.64 13.53 1.45
N ASP A 76 3.68 13.38 2.25
CA ASP A 76 4.72 14.39 2.52
C ASP A 76 5.37 14.95 1.25
N LEU A 77 5.70 14.08 0.28
CA LEU A 77 6.35 14.52 -0.97
C LEU A 77 5.43 15.40 -1.81
N THR A 78 4.14 15.09 -1.89
CA THR A 78 3.16 15.91 -2.60
C THR A 78 2.92 17.23 -1.87
N CYS A 79 2.87 17.21 -0.53
CA CYS A 79 2.79 18.42 0.29
C CYS A 79 3.96 19.37 -0.03
N ALA A 80 5.18 18.85 0.02
CA ALA A 80 6.39 19.62 -0.30
C ALA A 80 6.34 20.16 -1.75
N ALA A 81 5.92 19.34 -2.71
CA ALA A 81 5.85 19.73 -4.12
C ALA A 81 4.89 20.90 -4.36
N ILE A 82 3.71 20.91 -3.72
CA ILE A 82 2.74 22.01 -3.82
C ILE A 82 3.32 23.29 -3.24
N LEU A 83 3.95 23.22 -2.06
CA LEU A 83 4.56 24.39 -1.40
C LEU A 83 5.74 24.95 -2.21
N ASP A 84 6.59 24.08 -2.76
CA ASP A 84 7.74 24.51 -3.58
C ASP A 84 7.30 25.10 -4.93
N ALA A 85 6.28 24.49 -5.56
CA ALA A 85 5.69 25.03 -6.78
C ALA A 85 5.05 26.41 -6.53
N THR A 86 4.31 26.57 -5.43
CA THR A 86 3.72 27.86 -5.02
C THR A 86 4.82 28.89 -4.77
N ALA A 87 5.87 28.54 -4.04
CA ALA A 87 7.01 29.43 -3.80
C ALA A 87 7.71 29.87 -5.10
N ALA A 88 7.82 28.96 -6.09
CA ALA A 88 8.37 29.27 -7.40
C ALA A 88 7.49 30.27 -8.19
N ALA A 89 6.17 30.07 -8.17
CA ALA A 89 5.21 30.99 -8.80
C ALA A 89 5.24 32.40 -8.14
N LEU A 90 5.30 32.46 -6.79
CA LEU A 90 5.39 33.74 -6.07
C LEU A 90 6.70 34.47 -6.36
N LYS A 91 7.82 33.77 -6.54
CA LYS A 91 9.08 34.37 -7.00
C LYS A 91 8.94 34.96 -8.40
N ALA A 92 8.27 34.26 -9.32
CA ALA A 92 7.98 34.79 -10.66
C ALA A 92 7.07 36.02 -10.61
N ALA A 93 6.21 36.12 -9.57
CA ALA A 93 5.39 37.29 -9.30
C ALA A 93 6.16 38.45 -8.62
N GLY A 94 7.47 38.35 -8.42
CA GLY A 94 8.31 39.42 -7.87
C GLY A 94 8.65 39.25 -6.40
N ALA A 95 8.18 38.22 -5.68
CA ALA A 95 8.57 37.97 -4.28
C ALA A 95 10.07 37.69 -4.16
N SER A 96 10.73 38.37 -3.25
CA SER A 96 12.15 38.19 -2.93
C SER A 96 12.39 36.83 -2.25
N LYS A 97 13.65 36.44 -2.14
CA LYS A 97 14.04 35.24 -1.38
C LYS A 97 13.68 35.36 0.10
N GLU A 98 13.79 36.55 0.63
CA GLU A 98 13.46 36.94 2.01
C GLU A 98 11.95 36.87 2.24
N ASP A 99 11.14 37.30 1.27
CA ASP A 99 9.67 37.17 1.32
C ASP A 99 9.22 35.71 1.36
N ILE A 100 9.81 34.85 0.52
CA ILE A 100 9.49 33.42 0.53
C ILE A 100 9.91 32.77 1.86
N ALA A 101 11.07 33.18 2.42
CA ALA A 101 11.49 32.70 3.74
C ALA A 101 10.51 33.18 4.84
N ALA A 102 10.03 34.39 4.76
CA ALA A 102 9.03 34.93 5.69
C ALA A 102 7.70 34.19 5.59
N LEU A 103 7.22 33.86 4.38
CA LEU A 103 6.01 33.05 4.20
C LEU A 103 6.17 31.62 4.74
N LYS A 104 7.37 31.02 4.60
CA LYS A 104 7.67 29.69 5.17
C LYS A 104 7.83 29.72 6.70
N ALA A 105 8.12 30.87 7.29
CA ALA A 105 8.26 31.10 8.74
C ALA A 105 6.99 31.72 9.37
N ALA A 106 6.01 32.10 8.56
CA ALA A 106 4.75 32.66 9.04
C ALA A 106 4.00 31.63 9.92
N PRO A 107 3.11 32.08 10.81
CA PRO A 107 2.32 31.17 11.63
C PRO A 107 1.60 30.15 10.78
N ALA A 108 1.75 28.87 11.15
CA ALA A 108 0.96 27.79 10.54
C ALA A 108 -0.52 27.96 10.88
N PRO A 109 -1.45 27.46 10.02
CA PRO A 109 -2.83 27.32 10.40
C PRO A 109 -2.94 26.61 11.74
N LYS A 110 -3.72 27.16 12.67
CA LYS A 110 -3.90 26.52 13.97
C LYS A 110 -4.52 25.14 13.76
N ALA A 111 -3.91 24.13 14.34
CA ALA A 111 -4.54 22.82 14.44
C ALA A 111 -5.88 22.97 15.21
N PRO A 112 -6.92 22.20 14.89
CA PRO A 112 -8.14 22.19 15.69
C PRO A 112 -7.79 21.90 17.16
N GLU A 113 -8.28 22.72 18.07
CA GLU A 113 -8.16 22.46 19.50
C GLU A 113 -9.25 21.48 19.91
N TYR A 114 -8.88 20.25 20.15
CA TYR A 114 -9.78 19.25 20.68
C TYR A 114 -9.78 19.27 22.20
N ARG A 115 -10.93 18.98 22.80
CA ARG A 115 -11.07 18.69 24.22
C ARG A 115 -11.31 17.19 24.42
N ASP A 116 -11.13 16.72 25.61
CA ASP A 116 -11.50 15.37 25.98
C ASP A 116 -12.99 15.15 25.74
N GLU A 117 -13.31 14.07 25.08
CA GLU A 117 -14.66 13.74 24.61
C GLU A 117 -14.99 12.29 24.91
N VAL A 118 -16.26 12.06 25.27
CA VAL A 118 -16.82 10.71 25.45
C VAL A 118 -18.06 10.59 24.57
N ARG A 119 -18.10 9.56 23.74
CA ARG A 119 -19.22 9.28 22.82
C ARG A 119 -19.63 7.82 22.90
N THR A 120 -20.88 7.54 22.55
CA THR A 120 -21.40 6.18 22.44
C THR A 120 -22.00 5.99 21.04
N VAL A 121 -21.56 4.94 20.33
CA VAL A 121 -22.05 4.54 19.01
C VAL A 121 -22.41 3.05 19.02
N ASP A 122 -22.89 2.50 17.92
CA ASP A 122 -23.13 1.06 17.85
C ASP A 122 -21.86 0.28 17.58
N VAL A 123 -21.05 0.74 16.62
CA VAL A 123 -19.82 0.07 16.19
C VAL A 123 -18.68 1.07 16.08
N VAL A 124 -17.54 0.73 16.64
CA VAL A 124 -16.28 1.45 16.44
C VAL A 124 -15.36 0.63 15.56
N VAL A 125 -14.90 1.22 14.44
CA VAL A 125 -13.90 0.61 13.56
C VAL A 125 -12.57 1.34 13.74
N CYS A 126 -11.51 0.60 14.06
CA CYS A 126 -10.17 1.15 14.27
C CYS A 126 -9.31 0.91 13.03
N GLY A 127 -9.10 1.96 12.23
CA GLY A 127 -8.35 1.96 10.96
C GLY A 127 -9.24 2.05 9.72
N ALA A 128 -8.88 2.95 8.80
CA ALA A 128 -9.57 3.23 7.54
C ALA A 128 -8.85 2.64 6.31
N GLY A 129 -8.22 1.46 6.45
CA GLY A 129 -7.75 0.64 5.34
C GLY A 129 -8.90 -0.13 4.68
N ALA A 130 -8.60 -0.96 3.66
CA ALA A 130 -9.63 -1.74 2.94
C ALA A 130 -10.54 -2.55 3.87
N GLY A 131 -9.96 -3.24 4.87
CA GLY A 131 -10.74 -4.04 5.82
C GLY A 131 -11.68 -3.21 6.68
N GLY A 132 -11.20 -2.06 7.20
CA GLY A 132 -12.01 -1.17 8.04
C GLY A 132 -13.11 -0.47 7.26
N LEU A 133 -12.80 0.02 6.05
CA LEU A 133 -13.81 0.63 5.17
C LEU A 133 -14.90 -0.38 4.78
N ALA A 134 -14.52 -1.60 4.40
CA ALA A 134 -15.46 -2.66 4.07
C ALA A 134 -16.36 -3.01 5.27
N ALA A 135 -15.77 -3.14 6.47
CA ALA A 135 -16.51 -3.43 7.70
C ALA A 135 -17.50 -2.30 8.05
N ALA A 136 -17.04 -1.06 7.99
CA ALA A 136 -17.87 0.10 8.29
C ALA A 136 -19.03 0.26 7.31
N ILE A 137 -18.80 0.03 6.01
CA ILE A 137 -19.84 0.07 4.98
C ILE A 137 -20.91 -0.99 5.24
N GLU A 138 -20.53 -2.26 5.47
CA GLU A 138 -21.51 -3.34 5.74
C GLU A 138 -22.30 -3.06 7.02
N ALA A 139 -21.65 -2.61 8.09
CA ALA A 139 -22.33 -2.26 9.34
C ALA A 139 -23.27 -1.04 9.16
N LYS A 140 -22.85 -0.03 8.38
CA LYS A 140 -23.69 1.15 8.09
C LYS A 140 -24.90 0.79 7.24
N LEU A 141 -24.75 -0.09 6.25
CA LEU A 141 -25.85 -0.61 5.43
C LEU A 141 -26.84 -1.43 6.26
N ALA A 142 -26.41 -2.03 7.38
CA ALA A 142 -27.29 -2.66 8.37
C ALA A 142 -28.04 -1.67 9.27
N GLY A 143 -27.81 -0.37 9.12
CA GLY A 143 -28.45 0.69 9.90
C GLY A 143 -27.76 0.98 11.24
N ALA A 144 -26.54 0.45 11.48
CA ALA A 144 -25.79 0.77 12.69
C ALA A 144 -25.21 2.20 12.65
N ASP A 145 -25.10 2.82 13.83
CA ASP A 145 -24.32 4.02 14.05
C ASP A 145 -22.84 3.65 14.15
N VAL A 146 -22.06 3.99 13.10
CA VAL A 146 -20.67 3.54 12.92
C VAL A 146 -19.73 4.72 12.84
N VAL A 147 -18.64 4.67 13.58
CA VAL A 147 -17.53 5.63 13.51
C VAL A 147 -16.24 4.88 13.21
N ILE A 148 -15.47 5.41 12.26
CA ILE A 148 -14.09 4.98 12.01
C ILE A 148 -13.14 5.94 12.72
N VAL A 149 -12.13 5.42 13.44
CA VAL A 149 -10.98 6.19 13.90
C VAL A 149 -9.78 5.85 13.03
N GLU A 150 -9.13 6.88 12.47
CA GLU A 150 -7.97 6.74 11.60
C GLU A 150 -6.79 7.55 12.17
N LYS A 151 -5.66 6.86 12.37
CA LYS A 151 -4.44 7.43 12.95
C LYS A 151 -3.80 8.50 12.08
N GLN A 152 -3.94 8.36 10.76
CA GLN A 152 -3.37 9.28 9.78
C GLN A 152 -4.38 10.35 9.33
N GLY A 153 -3.88 11.35 8.59
CA GLY A 153 -4.71 12.39 8.00
C GLY A 153 -5.42 11.98 6.70
N ILE A 154 -5.22 10.75 6.23
CA ILE A 154 -5.83 10.18 5.02
C ILE A 154 -6.24 8.73 5.27
N THR A 155 -7.19 8.22 4.50
CA THR A 155 -7.62 6.82 4.51
C THR A 155 -6.77 5.93 3.60
N GLY A 156 -7.18 4.67 3.46
CA GLY A 156 -6.62 3.70 2.52
C GLY A 156 -5.48 2.86 3.10
N GLY A 157 -4.75 3.35 4.10
CA GLY A 157 -3.69 2.59 4.76
C GLY A 157 -2.69 1.97 3.80
N ALA A 158 -2.29 0.72 4.04
CA ALA A 158 -1.39 -0.03 3.15
C ALA A 158 -2.04 -0.33 1.79
N THR A 159 -3.38 -0.43 1.71
CA THR A 159 -4.10 -0.66 0.46
C THR A 159 -3.85 0.46 -0.54
N ALA A 160 -4.02 1.74 -0.15
CA ALA A 160 -3.79 2.87 -1.05
C ALA A 160 -2.36 2.94 -1.61
N ARG A 161 -1.38 2.39 -0.89
CA ARG A 161 0.04 2.38 -1.28
C ARG A 161 0.47 1.14 -2.05
N SER A 162 -0.41 0.18 -2.20
CA SER A 162 -0.15 -1.07 -2.94
C SER A 162 -0.32 -0.89 -4.45
N GLY A 163 -0.01 -1.94 -5.22
CA GLY A 163 -0.30 -2.02 -6.64
C GLY A 163 -1.78 -2.28 -6.99
N GLY A 164 -2.71 -2.20 -6.02
CA GLY A 164 -4.15 -2.29 -6.28
C GLY A 164 -4.63 -3.59 -6.91
N LYS A 165 -3.95 -4.71 -6.64
CA LYS A 165 -4.28 -6.01 -7.23
C LYS A 165 -5.22 -6.80 -6.34
N LEU A 166 -6.10 -7.60 -6.97
CA LEU A 166 -7.10 -8.43 -6.30
C LEU A 166 -7.07 -9.87 -6.84
N LEU A 167 -7.22 -10.85 -5.96
CA LEU A 167 -7.34 -12.25 -6.34
C LEU A 167 -8.79 -12.58 -6.69
N GLY A 168 -9.00 -13.40 -7.74
CA GLY A 168 -10.33 -13.88 -8.12
C GLY A 168 -10.25 -15.17 -8.92
N ALA A 169 -11.36 -15.93 -8.98
CA ALA A 169 -11.43 -17.23 -9.61
C ALA A 169 -12.74 -17.42 -10.40
N GLY A 170 -12.66 -17.68 -11.69
CA GLY A 170 -13.83 -17.87 -12.57
C GLY A 170 -14.68 -16.61 -12.72
N THR A 171 -14.05 -15.44 -12.67
CA THR A 171 -14.70 -14.12 -12.71
C THR A 171 -15.21 -13.76 -14.11
N LYS A 172 -16.09 -12.76 -14.18
CA LYS A 172 -16.56 -12.20 -15.46
C LYS A 172 -15.43 -11.62 -16.30
N TRP A 173 -14.39 -11.07 -15.69
CA TRP A 173 -13.21 -10.51 -16.37
C TRP A 173 -12.33 -11.59 -16.96
N GLN A 174 -12.08 -12.69 -16.23
CA GLN A 174 -11.39 -13.86 -16.78
C GLN A 174 -12.14 -14.43 -17.98
N LYS A 175 -13.45 -14.64 -17.85
CA LYS A 175 -14.30 -15.13 -18.97
C LYS A 175 -14.24 -14.22 -20.20
N LYS A 176 -14.25 -12.89 -20.01
CA LYS A 176 -14.12 -11.90 -21.08
C LYS A 176 -12.77 -12.01 -21.82
N GLN A 177 -11.70 -12.39 -21.12
CA GLN A 177 -10.37 -12.62 -21.69
C GLN A 177 -10.17 -14.06 -22.22
N GLY A 178 -11.19 -14.92 -22.17
CA GLY A 178 -11.08 -16.33 -22.59
C GLY A 178 -10.27 -17.19 -21.62
N LEU A 179 -10.12 -16.77 -20.37
CA LEU A 179 -9.35 -17.47 -19.35
C LEU A 179 -10.25 -18.42 -18.57
N TYR A 180 -9.72 -19.61 -18.28
CA TYR A 180 -10.41 -20.61 -17.46
C TYR A 180 -9.72 -20.74 -16.11
N ASP A 181 -10.48 -20.58 -15.05
CA ASP A 181 -10.04 -20.81 -13.67
C ASP A 181 -11.23 -21.19 -12.80
N THR A 182 -10.99 -21.93 -11.73
CA THR A 182 -12.02 -22.34 -10.78
C THR A 182 -11.62 -22.03 -9.35
N LYS A 183 -12.60 -21.96 -8.47
CA LYS A 183 -12.37 -21.77 -7.03
C LYS A 183 -11.50 -22.89 -6.45
N ASP A 184 -11.69 -24.14 -6.89
CA ASP A 184 -10.88 -25.26 -6.43
C ASP A 184 -9.42 -25.12 -6.88
N MET A 185 -9.18 -24.72 -8.14
CA MET A 185 -7.82 -24.46 -8.62
C MET A 185 -7.12 -23.33 -7.84
N VAL A 186 -7.85 -22.30 -7.43
CA VAL A 186 -7.29 -21.22 -6.58
C VAL A 186 -7.02 -21.74 -5.18
N TYR A 187 -7.94 -22.48 -4.58
CA TYR A 187 -7.77 -23.06 -3.26
C TYR A 187 -6.57 -24.00 -3.20
N ASP A 188 -6.47 -24.93 -4.13
CA ASP A 188 -5.36 -25.88 -4.22
C ASP A 188 -4.02 -25.13 -4.38
N TYR A 189 -3.99 -24.09 -5.24
CA TYR A 189 -2.83 -23.26 -5.40
C TYR A 189 -2.43 -22.54 -4.10
N LEU A 190 -3.38 -21.92 -3.40
CA LEU A 190 -3.08 -21.23 -2.13
C LEU A 190 -2.53 -22.20 -1.09
N MET A 191 -3.15 -23.39 -0.97
CA MET A 191 -2.72 -24.41 -0.01
C MET A 191 -1.36 -25.01 -0.38
N ASP A 192 -1.08 -25.27 -1.65
CA ASP A 192 0.21 -25.80 -2.10
C ASP A 192 1.35 -24.78 -1.88
N VAL A 193 1.15 -23.53 -2.26
CA VAL A 193 2.17 -22.49 -2.10
C VAL A 193 2.38 -22.10 -0.64
N GLY A 194 1.27 -21.95 0.08
CA GLY A 194 1.30 -21.42 1.45
C GLY A 194 1.77 -22.44 2.47
N ASP A 195 1.44 -23.70 2.29
CA ASP A 195 1.55 -24.73 3.32
C ASP A 195 2.43 -25.92 2.95
N ARG A 196 3.47 -25.70 2.17
CA ARG A 196 4.44 -26.78 1.86
C ARG A 196 4.96 -27.52 3.10
N ASN A 197 4.75 -26.98 4.31
CA ASN A 197 5.14 -27.56 5.59
C ASN A 197 3.95 -27.82 6.54
N GLY A 198 2.69 -27.59 6.13
CA GLY A 198 1.48 -28.03 6.82
C GLY A 198 1.19 -27.41 8.19
N LYS A 199 1.60 -26.15 8.48
CA LYS A 199 1.50 -25.64 9.85
C LYS A 199 0.86 -24.26 10.04
N PHE A 200 0.70 -23.46 8.98
CA PHE A 200 0.44 -22.04 9.15
C PHE A 200 -0.84 -21.55 8.48
N MET A 201 -1.49 -22.36 7.67
CA MET A 201 -2.72 -22.00 7.00
C MET A 201 -3.93 -22.70 7.60
N ASP A 202 -4.97 -21.93 7.84
CA ASP A 202 -6.29 -22.47 8.19
C ASP A 202 -7.04 -22.83 6.89
N ALA A 203 -7.19 -24.13 6.64
CA ALA A 203 -7.85 -24.65 5.46
C ALA A 203 -9.31 -24.18 5.35
N SER A 204 -10.03 -24.09 6.48
CA SER A 204 -11.43 -23.66 6.52
C SER A 204 -11.58 -22.20 6.17
N LYS A 205 -10.74 -21.32 6.74
CA LYS A 205 -10.71 -19.89 6.41
C LYS A 205 -10.35 -19.66 4.94
N ASN A 206 -9.32 -20.33 4.43
CA ASN A 206 -8.92 -20.19 3.04
C ASN A 206 -10.00 -20.72 2.07
N ARG A 207 -10.66 -21.83 2.40
CA ARG A 207 -11.79 -22.34 1.62
C ARG A 207 -12.93 -21.34 1.59
N TYR A 208 -13.29 -20.80 2.77
CA TYR A 208 -14.37 -19.83 2.89
C TYR A 208 -14.05 -18.52 2.13
N LEU A 209 -12.81 -18.02 2.22
CA LEU A 209 -12.37 -16.89 1.41
C LEU A 209 -12.53 -17.15 -0.07
N VAL A 210 -11.97 -18.26 -0.57
CA VAL A 210 -11.96 -18.58 -2.02
C VAL A 210 -13.37 -18.77 -2.56
N ASP A 211 -14.27 -19.39 -1.78
CA ASP A 211 -15.67 -19.58 -2.19
C ASP A 211 -16.44 -18.26 -2.37
N HIS A 212 -15.98 -17.19 -1.73
CA HIS A 212 -16.68 -15.90 -1.71
C HIS A 212 -15.89 -14.73 -2.32
N LEU A 213 -14.67 -14.95 -2.82
CA LEU A 213 -13.84 -13.90 -3.45
C LEU A 213 -14.58 -13.13 -4.54
N ASN A 214 -15.27 -13.82 -5.43
CA ASN A 214 -15.98 -13.19 -6.54
C ASN A 214 -17.13 -12.29 -6.06
N GLN A 215 -17.83 -12.69 -4.99
CA GLN A 215 -18.88 -11.87 -4.40
C GLN A 215 -18.29 -10.55 -3.83
N THR A 216 -17.07 -10.60 -3.30
CA THR A 216 -16.39 -9.39 -2.81
C THR A 216 -15.93 -8.50 -3.97
N LEU A 217 -15.44 -9.07 -5.07
CA LEU A 217 -15.13 -8.32 -6.29
C LEU A 217 -16.38 -7.68 -6.90
N ASP A 218 -17.48 -8.43 -7.01
CA ASP A 218 -18.75 -7.92 -7.53
C ASP A 218 -19.33 -6.83 -6.61
N TRP A 219 -19.25 -6.99 -5.29
CA TRP A 219 -19.60 -5.96 -4.32
C TRP A 219 -18.76 -4.70 -4.51
N LEU A 220 -17.44 -4.81 -4.58
CA LEU A 220 -16.56 -3.67 -4.76
C LEU A 220 -16.87 -2.90 -6.06
N THR A 221 -17.10 -3.61 -7.16
CA THR A 221 -17.44 -2.99 -8.45
C THR A 221 -18.88 -2.47 -8.53
N SER A 222 -19.75 -2.82 -7.59
CA SER A 222 -21.11 -2.28 -7.50
C SER A 222 -21.20 -0.95 -6.73
N ILE A 223 -20.14 -0.57 -6.03
CA ILE A 223 -20.11 0.68 -5.26
C ILE A 223 -19.90 1.87 -6.19
N GLU A 224 -20.91 2.73 -6.23
CA GLU A 224 -20.88 4.02 -6.94
C GLU A 224 -20.84 5.15 -5.92
N ALA A 225 -19.69 5.79 -5.79
CA ALA A 225 -19.43 6.80 -4.77
C ALA A 225 -19.62 8.23 -5.32
N THR A 226 -20.32 9.07 -4.58
CA THR A 226 -20.49 10.49 -4.88
C THR A 226 -19.18 11.25 -4.74
N VAL A 227 -18.77 11.96 -5.80
CA VAL A 227 -17.66 12.90 -5.78
C VAL A 227 -18.20 14.32 -5.62
N LYS A 228 -17.83 14.98 -4.52
CA LYS A 228 -18.20 16.38 -4.25
C LYS A 228 -17.18 17.34 -4.84
N GLY A 229 -17.60 18.50 -5.27
CA GLY A 229 -16.75 19.56 -5.81
C GLY A 229 -17.36 20.23 -7.04
N ASP A 230 -16.69 21.23 -7.58
CA ASP A 230 -17.05 21.82 -8.86
C ASP A 230 -16.85 20.78 -9.97
N PRO A 231 -17.87 20.46 -10.79
CA PRO A 231 -17.76 19.42 -11.81
C PRO A 231 -16.62 19.63 -12.80
N ALA A 232 -16.35 20.88 -13.19
CA ALA A 232 -15.27 21.17 -14.13
C ALA A 232 -13.88 20.91 -13.50
N GLU A 233 -13.70 21.28 -12.23
CA GLU A 233 -12.46 21.04 -11.49
C GLU A 233 -12.26 19.53 -11.21
N VAL A 234 -13.32 18.82 -10.84
CA VAL A 234 -13.29 17.36 -10.62
C VAL A 234 -12.91 16.63 -11.90
N LEU A 235 -13.60 16.92 -13.01
CA LEU A 235 -13.37 16.22 -14.28
C LEU A 235 -12.03 16.57 -14.96
N ALA A 236 -11.41 17.68 -14.56
CA ALA A 236 -10.07 18.08 -15.03
C ALA A 236 -8.92 17.29 -14.38
N GLN A 237 -9.18 16.55 -13.28
CA GLN A 237 -8.17 15.70 -12.64
C GLN A 237 -7.74 14.54 -13.57
N PRO A 238 -6.54 13.97 -13.38
CA PRO A 238 -6.02 12.89 -14.21
C PRO A 238 -6.60 11.52 -13.82
N TRP A 239 -7.92 11.39 -13.98
CA TRP A 239 -8.63 10.14 -13.73
C TRP A 239 -8.17 9.02 -14.65
N GLU A 240 -8.06 7.83 -14.09
CA GLU A 240 -7.99 6.63 -14.91
C GLU A 240 -9.33 6.43 -15.66
N PRO A 241 -9.31 5.99 -16.92
CA PRO A 241 -10.53 5.93 -17.73
C PRO A 241 -11.69 5.14 -17.10
N LEU A 242 -11.38 4.03 -16.42
CA LEU A 242 -12.40 3.15 -15.80
C LEU A 242 -12.97 3.70 -14.48
N SER A 243 -12.28 4.64 -13.83
CA SER A 243 -12.74 5.23 -12.56
C SER A 243 -13.14 6.70 -12.70
N LYS A 244 -13.06 7.25 -13.92
CA LYS A 244 -13.45 8.63 -14.20
C LYS A 244 -14.90 8.84 -13.83
N PRO A 245 -15.23 9.89 -13.05
CA PRO A 245 -16.61 10.16 -12.67
C PRO A 245 -17.54 10.36 -13.86
N VAL A 246 -18.74 9.81 -13.74
CA VAL A 246 -19.83 9.97 -14.68
C VAL A 246 -20.98 10.69 -13.97
N GLU A 247 -21.63 11.62 -14.65
CA GLU A 247 -22.81 12.28 -14.12
C GLU A 247 -24.01 11.34 -14.15
N LYS A 248 -24.64 11.15 -13.00
CA LYS A 248 -25.89 10.42 -12.81
C LYS A 248 -26.83 11.27 -11.96
N ASP A 249 -28.00 11.59 -12.47
CA ASP A 249 -29.03 12.39 -11.77
C ASP A 249 -28.49 13.72 -11.21
N GLY A 250 -27.62 14.41 -11.95
CA GLY A 250 -27.00 15.66 -11.55
C GLY A 250 -25.85 15.54 -10.53
N VAL A 251 -25.38 14.33 -10.26
CA VAL A 251 -24.31 14.06 -9.31
C VAL A 251 -23.18 13.29 -10.01
N LEU A 252 -21.93 13.67 -9.71
CA LEU A 252 -20.77 12.93 -10.19
C LEU A 252 -20.57 11.67 -9.35
N LYS A 253 -20.53 10.52 -10.01
CA LYS A 253 -20.28 9.20 -9.39
C LYS A 253 -19.01 8.59 -9.94
N THR A 254 -18.16 8.07 -9.07
CA THR A 254 -16.96 7.25 -9.39
C THR A 254 -17.14 5.84 -8.84
N HIS A 255 -16.42 4.89 -9.42
CA HIS A 255 -16.44 3.49 -8.98
C HIS A 255 -15.06 2.85 -9.16
N PHE A 256 -14.91 1.63 -8.69
CA PHE A 256 -13.80 0.74 -9.02
C PHE A 256 -14.23 -0.20 -10.14
N ASP A 257 -13.34 -0.50 -11.08
CA ASP A 257 -13.48 -1.62 -12.02
C ASP A 257 -12.13 -2.31 -12.22
N VAL A 258 -12.15 -3.48 -12.83
CA VAL A 258 -10.95 -4.27 -13.15
C VAL A 258 -10.47 -3.91 -14.56
N LEU A 259 -9.22 -3.51 -14.68
CA LEU A 259 -8.59 -3.16 -15.96
C LEU A 259 -8.41 -4.42 -16.82
N ASP A 260 -7.70 -5.40 -16.28
CA ASP A 260 -7.39 -6.68 -16.90
C ASP A 260 -7.06 -7.74 -15.85
N VAL A 261 -6.77 -8.96 -16.30
CA VAL A 261 -6.31 -10.06 -15.46
C VAL A 261 -4.94 -10.51 -15.94
N GLU A 262 -4.00 -10.66 -15.02
CA GLU A 262 -2.62 -11.06 -15.30
C GLU A 262 -2.27 -12.42 -14.66
N PRO A 263 -1.19 -13.09 -15.12
CA PRO A 263 -0.71 -14.33 -14.52
C PRO A 263 -0.15 -14.11 -13.11
N ILE A 264 -0.09 -15.20 -12.35
CA ILE A 264 0.69 -15.24 -11.12
C ILE A 264 2.18 -15.28 -11.48
N HIS A 265 2.99 -14.52 -10.75
CA HIS A 265 4.42 -14.31 -11.01
C HIS A 265 5.23 -15.62 -11.26
N VAL A 266 5.05 -16.65 -10.43
CA VAL A 266 5.79 -17.93 -10.56
C VAL A 266 4.96 -19.04 -11.24
N SER A 267 3.81 -18.70 -11.78
CA SER A 267 2.94 -19.60 -12.53
C SER A 267 2.23 -18.81 -13.61
N LEU A 268 2.57 -19.05 -14.84
CA LEU A 268 1.99 -18.34 -15.99
C LEU A 268 0.51 -18.67 -16.21
N GLN A 269 -0.01 -19.72 -15.56
CA GLN A 269 -1.39 -20.17 -15.69
C GLN A 269 -1.90 -20.80 -14.39
N PRO A 270 -3.21 -20.65 -14.08
CA PRO A 270 -4.17 -19.74 -14.72
C PRO A 270 -3.96 -18.28 -14.30
N TRP A 271 -4.38 -17.35 -15.16
CA TRP A 271 -4.36 -15.92 -14.85
C TRP A 271 -5.49 -15.58 -13.88
N ARG A 272 -5.19 -15.05 -12.71
CA ARG A 272 -6.15 -14.81 -11.63
C ARG A 272 -5.94 -13.54 -10.83
N VAL A 273 -4.93 -12.75 -11.18
CA VAL A 273 -4.64 -11.45 -10.53
C VAL A 273 -5.35 -10.35 -11.31
N HIS A 274 -6.33 -9.71 -10.68
CA HIS A 274 -7.13 -8.64 -11.26
C HIS A 274 -6.52 -7.29 -10.93
N ASN A 275 -6.19 -6.53 -11.96
CA ASN A 275 -5.55 -5.21 -11.82
C ASN A 275 -6.56 -4.09 -11.65
N SER A 276 -6.27 -3.14 -10.77
CA SER A 276 -7.01 -1.88 -10.67
C SER A 276 -6.78 -1.00 -11.92
N PRO A 277 -7.65 -0.02 -12.18
CA PRO A 277 -7.38 1.01 -13.17
C PRO A 277 -6.02 1.66 -12.92
N GLY A 278 -5.24 1.91 -13.97
CA GLY A 278 -3.86 2.42 -13.86
C GLY A 278 -2.81 1.37 -13.49
N GLY A 279 -3.22 0.18 -13.09
CA GLY A 279 -2.37 -0.88 -12.52
C GLY A 279 -1.67 -1.80 -13.51
N GLY A 280 -1.50 -1.41 -14.77
CA GLY A 280 -0.76 -2.21 -15.77
C GLY A 280 0.76 -2.27 -15.52
N GLY A 281 1.24 -1.66 -14.44
CA GLY A 281 2.64 -1.68 -14.00
C GLY A 281 2.72 -2.05 -12.51
N GLN A 282 3.90 -2.45 -12.07
CA GLN A 282 4.16 -2.72 -10.65
C GLN A 282 4.53 -1.44 -9.91
N THR A 283 3.72 -0.39 -10.04
CA THR A 283 3.91 0.85 -9.31
C THR A 283 3.17 0.78 -7.98
N ASN A 284 3.56 1.61 -7.02
CA ASN A 284 2.96 1.66 -5.70
C ASN A 284 2.02 2.87 -5.63
N GLY A 285 0.75 2.65 -5.38
CA GLY A 285 -0.24 3.71 -5.24
C GLY A 285 -1.55 3.50 -5.98
N GLU A 286 -1.62 2.52 -6.88
CA GLU A 286 -2.83 2.17 -7.63
C GLU A 286 -3.95 1.63 -6.72
N GLY A 287 -3.61 1.14 -5.53
CA GLY A 287 -4.59 0.73 -4.52
C GLY A 287 -5.47 1.89 -4.02
N GLY A 288 -5.09 3.14 -4.31
CA GLY A 288 -5.96 4.30 -4.15
C GLY A 288 -7.24 4.22 -4.98
N GLU A 289 -7.20 3.54 -6.13
CA GLU A 289 -8.38 3.28 -6.96
C GLU A 289 -9.40 2.35 -6.27
N ILE A 290 -8.95 1.52 -5.32
CA ILE A 290 -9.82 0.69 -4.48
C ILE A 290 -10.33 1.47 -3.26
N SER A 291 -9.43 2.11 -2.51
CA SER A 291 -9.78 2.71 -1.23
C SER A 291 -10.54 4.03 -1.36
N THR A 292 -10.32 4.80 -2.43
CA THR A 292 -10.99 6.10 -2.61
C THR A 292 -12.50 5.98 -2.83
N PRO A 293 -13.01 5.12 -3.73
CA PRO A 293 -14.45 4.92 -3.86
C PRO A 293 -15.10 4.43 -2.56
N LEU A 294 -14.44 3.53 -1.83
CA LEU A 294 -14.94 3.05 -0.53
C LEU A 294 -15.04 4.19 0.50
N THR A 295 -14.02 5.05 0.58
CA THR A 295 -14.02 6.21 1.48
C THR A 295 -15.13 7.18 1.12
N LEU A 296 -15.21 7.56 -0.16
CA LEU A 296 -16.22 8.52 -0.65
C LEU A 296 -17.64 7.96 -0.46
N TYR A 297 -17.86 6.68 -0.73
CA TYR A 297 -19.15 6.04 -0.51
C TYR A 297 -19.56 6.07 0.96
N TYR A 298 -18.62 5.70 1.85
CA TYR A 298 -18.87 5.74 3.29
C TYR A 298 -19.20 7.14 3.79
N GLU A 299 -18.40 8.16 3.42
CA GLU A 299 -18.61 9.54 3.90
C GLU A 299 -19.77 10.26 3.19
N ASN A 300 -19.87 10.14 1.85
CA ASN A 300 -20.76 10.97 1.05
C ASN A 300 -22.14 10.36 0.82
N ASP A 301 -22.21 9.03 0.65
CA ASP A 301 -23.46 8.34 0.32
C ASP A 301 -24.11 7.71 1.55
N LEU A 302 -23.31 7.19 2.49
CA LEU A 302 -23.83 6.59 3.73
C LEU A 302 -23.80 7.55 4.93
N GLY A 303 -23.24 8.76 4.79
CA GLY A 303 -23.12 9.73 5.88
C GLY A 303 -22.28 9.19 7.05
N GLY A 304 -21.28 8.35 6.76
CA GLY A 304 -20.36 7.81 7.74
C GLY A 304 -19.35 8.85 8.23
N GLU A 305 -18.91 8.72 9.47
CA GLU A 305 -17.91 9.59 10.09
C GLU A 305 -16.55 8.89 10.18
N ILE A 306 -15.50 9.56 9.72
CA ILE A 306 -14.10 9.16 9.92
C ILE A 306 -13.42 10.23 10.77
N ILE A 307 -12.93 9.85 11.94
CA ILE A 307 -12.17 10.74 12.84
C ILE A 307 -10.69 10.55 12.52
N TYR A 308 -10.18 11.44 11.67
CA TYR A 308 -8.78 11.46 11.23
C TYR A 308 -7.82 11.94 12.33
N ASP A 309 -6.52 11.76 12.13
CA ASP A 309 -5.45 12.16 13.05
C ASP A 309 -5.71 11.67 14.50
N THR A 310 -6.31 10.46 14.63
CA THR A 310 -6.78 9.91 15.91
C THR A 310 -6.31 8.47 16.08
N ALA A 311 -5.36 8.26 16.98
CA ALA A 311 -4.79 6.94 17.26
C ALA A 311 -5.60 6.20 18.34
N MET A 312 -5.99 4.96 18.08
CA MET A 312 -6.52 4.05 19.08
C MET A 312 -5.39 3.62 20.03
N ASN A 313 -5.66 3.61 21.34
CA ASN A 313 -4.66 3.28 22.38
C ASN A 313 -5.01 1.98 23.12
N GLU A 314 -6.23 1.86 23.62
CA GLU A 314 -6.64 0.74 24.49
C GLU A 314 -8.04 0.28 24.14
N ILE A 315 -8.29 -1.00 24.34
CA ILE A 315 -9.61 -1.62 24.25
C ILE A 315 -10.20 -1.65 25.66
N LEU A 316 -11.44 -1.19 25.80
CA LEU A 316 -12.19 -1.17 27.06
C LEU A 316 -13.02 -2.44 27.20
N THR A 317 -12.99 -3.04 28.38
CA THR A 317 -13.82 -4.20 28.73
C THR A 317 -14.61 -3.94 30.01
N ASP A 318 -15.74 -4.62 30.16
CA ASP A 318 -16.44 -4.70 31.44
C ASP A 318 -15.83 -5.80 32.36
N GLU A 319 -16.41 -5.99 33.54
CA GLU A 319 -15.96 -6.99 34.53
C GLU A 319 -16.07 -8.44 34.03
N ALA A 320 -16.94 -8.70 33.05
CA ALA A 320 -17.10 -10.02 32.42
C ALA A 320 -16.12 -10.23 31.24
N GLY A 321 -15.30 -9.22 30.91
CA GLY A 321 -14.37 -9.27 29.78
C GLY A 321 -15.03 -9.03 28.42
N VAL A 322 -16.26 -8.50 28.38
CA VAL A 322 -16.93 -8.09 27.15
C VAL A 322 -16.36 -6.74 26.71
N VAL A 323 -16.00 -6.62 25.43
CA VAL A 323 -15.50 -5.35 24.89
C VAL A 323 -16.63 -4.33 24.81
N THR A 324 -16.38 -3.14 25.40
CA THR A 324 -17.33 -2.04 25.51
C THR A 324 -16.93 -0.79 24.74
N GLY A 325 -15.72 -0.73 24.18
CA GLY A 325 -15.24 0.42 23.42
C GLY A 325 -13.73 0.52 23.34
N VAL A 326 -13.26 1.72 23.01
CA VAL A 326 -11.82 2.04 22.91
C VAL A 326 -11.51 3.43 23.47
N THR A 327 -10.26 3.62 23.92
CA THR A 327 -9.70 4.95 24.14
C THR A 327 -8.81 5.33 22.97
N CYS A 328 -8.85 6.61 22.59
CA CYS A 328 -8.07 7.17 21.50
C CYS A 328 -7.38 8.46 21.95
N THR A 329 -6.32 8.83 21.23
CA THR A 329 -5.66 10.14 21.36
C THR A 329 -5.74 10.87 20.02
N ARG A 330 -6.32 12.06 20.01
CA ARG A 330 -6.37 12.97 18.86
C ARG A 330 -5.02 13.69 18.71
N LYS A 331 -4.69 14.09 17.50
CA LYS A 331 -3.54 14.98 17.26
C LYS A 331 -3.67 16.24 18.13
N GLY A 332 -2.64 16.53 18.91
CA GLY A 332 -2.69 17.59 19.94
C GLY A 332 -2.94 17.09 21.37
N GLY A 333 -3.19 15.78 21.56
CA GLY A 333 -3.18 15.12 22.87
C GLY A 333 -4.54 14.97 23.57
N ALA A 334 -5.62 15.51 23.00
CA ALA A 334 -6.97 15.34 23.57
C ALA A 334 -7.40 13.88 23.54
N LYS A 335 -8.01 13.40 24.60
CA LYS A 335 -8.54 12.03 24.73
C LYS A 335 -9.92 11.93 24.11
N LEU A 336 -10.16 10.85 23.37
CA LEU A 336 -11.47 10.45 22.89
C LEU A 336 -11.80 9.06 23.39
N THR A 337 -12.87 8.92 24.15
CA THR A 337 -13.40 7.62 24.57
C THR A 337 -14.64 7.30 23.73
N LEU A 338 -14.62 6.18 23.02
CA LEU A 338 -15.72 5.69 22.22
C LEU A 338 -16.27 4.40 22.82
N TYR A 339 -17.48 4.47 23.37
CA TYR A 339 -18.21 3.26 23.78
C TYR A 339 -18.97 2.69 22.57
N ALA A 340 -18.91 1.36 22.41
CA ALA A 340 -19.52 0.60 21.34
C ALA A 340 -20.58 -0.35 21.90
N ARG A 341 -21.86 -0.15 21.54
CA ARG A 341 -22.96 -0.99 22.03
C ARG A 341 -22.92 -2.42 21.48
N ARG A 342 -22.43 -2.59 20.25
CA ARG A 342 -22.37 -3.88 19.53
C ARG A 342 -20.98 -4.46 19.46
N GLY A 343 -19.95 -3.61 19.35
CA GLY A 343 -18.58 -4.08 19.33
C GLY A 343 -17.58 -3.16 18.65
N VAL A 344 -16.33 -3.62 18.71
CA VAL A 344 -15.15 -2.97 18.13
C VAL A 344 -14.59 -3.87 17.04
N ILE A 345 -14.26 -3.27 15.89
CA ILE A 345 -13.59 -3.95 14.77
C ILE A 345 -12.18 -3.38 14.62
N LEU A 346 -11.17 -4.21 14.83
CA LEU A 346 -9.77 -3.86 14.62
C LEU A 346 -9.41 -4.04 13.13
N ALA A 347 -8.99 -2.98 12.49
CA ALA A 347 -8.50 -2.96 11.10
C ALA A 347 -7.22 -2.10 10.98
N THR A 348 -6.39 -2.14 12.02
CA THR A 348 -5.25 -1.25 12.27
C THR A 348 -4.01 -1.57 11.43
N GLY A 349 -4.09 -2.55 10.52
CA GLY A 349 -2.94 -3.04 9.75
C GLY A 349 -1.99 -3.89 10.60
N GLY A 350 -0.84 -4.21 10.04
CA GLY A 350 0.17 -5.04 10.70
C GLY A 350 1.20 -4.22 11.48
N TYR A 351 2.44 -4.75 11.53
CA TYR A 351 3.54 -4.17 12.33
C TYR A 351 4.85 -3.98 11.55
N ALA A 352 4.79 -3.88 10.22
CA ALA A 352 5.99 -3.79 9.38
C ALA A 352 6.88 -2.56 9.66
N ARG A 353 6.36 -1.52 10.31
CA ARG A 353 7.11 -0.34 10.77
C ARG A 353 7.63 -0.44 12.21
N ASN A 354 7.24 -1.46 12.94
CA ASN A 354 7.73 -1.71 14.29
C ASN A 354 9.03 -2.54 14.24
N LYS A 355 10.15 -1.86 14.41
CA LYS A 355 11.49 -2.49 14.30
C LYS A 355 11.71 -3.60 15.33
N GLU A 356 11.15 -3.47 16.53
CA GLU A 356 11.28 -4.48 17.59
C GLU A 356 10.50 -5.75 17.23
N MET A 357 9.26 -5.60 16.76
CA MET A 357 8.43 -6.73 16.32
C MET A 357 9.00 -7.44 15.10
N VAL A 358 9.65 -6.70 14.18
CA VAL A 358 10.25 -7.26 12.95
C VAL A 358 11.66 -7.82 13.21
N ALA A 359 12.34 -7.45 14.30
CA ALA A 359 13.71 -7.88 14.59
C ALA A 359 13.91 -9.41 14.71
N ARG A 360 12.85 -10.16 14.98
CA ARG A 360 12.87 -11.63 15.02
C ARG A 360 13.02 -12.31 13.65
N TYR A 361 12.81 -11.59 12.56
CA TYR A 361 12.96 -12.13 11.22
C TYR A 361 14.36 -11.88 10.67
N PRO A 362 14.86 -12.73 9.74
CA PRO A 362 16.20 -12.58 9.18
C PRO A 362 16.30 -11.42 8.17
N VAL A 363 15.88 -10.23 8.59
CA VAL A 363 15.89 -8.99 7.80
C VAL A 363 16.61 -7.91 8.61
N ALA A 364 17.94 -7.82 8.48
CA ALA A 364 18.77 -6.95 9.33
C ALA A 364 18.56 -5.46 9.07
N HIS A 365 18.49 -5.07 7.79
CA HIS A 365 18.36 -3.67 7.36
C HIS A 365 17.29 -3.55 6.29
N TYR A 366 16.06 -3.34 6.71
CA TYR A 366 14.93 -3.20 5.80
C TYR A 366 14.38 -1.77 5.79
N PHE A 367 13.70 -1.42 4.72
CA PHE A 367 12.72 -0.35 4.72
C PHE A 367 11.31 -0.93 4.51
N SER A 368 10.29 -0.10 4.62
CA SER A 368 8.93 -0.52 4.35
C SER A 368 8.19 0.62 3.63
N ASN A 369 7.40 0.27 2.64
CA ASN A 369 6.55 1.20 1.89
C ASN A 369 5.14 1.34 2.49
N VAL A 370 4.82 0.55 3.52
CA VAL A 370 3.54 0.70 4.23
C VAL A 370 3.48 2.01 5.03
N PRO A 371 2.30 2.47 5.43
CA PRO A 371 2.13 3.69 6.22
C PRO A 371 2.96 3.70 7.51
N HIS A 372 3.38 4.86 7.96
CA HIS A 372 4.13 5.01 9.23
C HIS A 372 3.34 4.52 10.44
N GLY A 373 1.99 4.56 10.38
CA GLY A 373 1.11 4.06 11.41
C GLY A 373 1.04 2.54 11.58
N ASN A 374 1.66 1.76 10.69
CA ASN A 374 1.62 0.29 10.70
C ASN A 374 2.64 -0.28 11.71
N VAL A 375 2.35 -0.12 13.00
CA VAL A 375 3.28 -0.43 14.11
C VAL A 375 2.72 -1.46 15.11
N GLY A 376 1.57 -2.09 14.83
CA GLY A 376 0.99 -3.14 15.66
C GLY A 376 0.11 -2.65 16.81
N ASP A 377 -0.44 -1.45 16.73
CA ASP A 377 -1.23 -0.85 17.82
C ASP A 377 -2.41 -1.75 18.24
N GLY A 378 -3.25 -2.18 17.27
CA GLY A 378 -4.40 -3.03 17.54
C GLY A 378 -4.02 -4.41 18.07
N LEU A 379 -2.93 -4.97 17.57
CA LEU A 379 -2.38 -6.24 18.03
C LEU A 379 -1.99 -6.13 19.50
N THR A 380 -1.16 -5.16 19.85
CA THR A 380 -0.69 -4.93 21.22
C THR A 380 -1.84 -4.62 22.18
N ALA A 381 -2.85 -3.86 21.74
CA ALA A 381 -4.01 -3.54 22.57
C ALA A 381 -4.88 -4.78 22.84
N ALA A 382 -5.06 -5.65 21.86
CA ALA A 382 -5.85 -6.87 22.00
C ALA A 382 -5.13 -7.93 22.87
N GLU A 383 -3.81 -8.04 22.77
CA GLU A 383 -3.02 -8.92 23.65
C GLU A 383 -3.20 -8.59 25.12
N LYS A 384 -3.30 -7.30 25.48
CA LYS A 384 -3.51 -6.85 26.88
C LYS A 384 -4.82 -7.33 27.48
N ILE A 385 -5.82 -7.66 26.66
CA ILE A 385 -7.11 -8.20 27.10
C ILE A 385 -7.25 -9.71 26.86
N GLY A 386 -6.12 -10.39 26.56
CA GLY A 386 -6.04 -11.84 26.44
C GLY A 386 -6.32 -12.41 25.05
N ALA A 387 -6.25 -11.60 24.01
CA ALA A 387 -6.34 -12.11 22.65
C ALA A 387 -5.15 -13.00 22.28
N LEU A 388 -5.42 -14.05 21.51
CA LEU A 388 -4.38 -14.90 20.95
C LEU A 388 -3.70 -14.17 19.78
N ASN A 389 -2.43 -13.82 19.97
CA ASN A 389 -1.55 -13.38 18.90
C ASN A 389 -0.78 -14.58 18.37
N TYR A 390 -0.95 -14.84 17.09
CA TYR A 390 -0.20 -15.87 16.40
C TYR A 390 1.12 -15.30 15.86
N GLU A 391 2.23 -15.79 16.41
CA GLU A 391 3.56 -15.44 15.95
C GLU A 391 3.93 -16.25 14.70
N HIS A 392 3.76 -15.65 13.53
CA HIS A 392 4.16 -16.28 12.28
C HIS A 392 5.68 -16.24 12.08
N PRO A 393 6.32 -17.31 11.55
CA PRO A 393 7.78 -17.35 11.36
C PRO A 393 8.28 -16.49 10.19
N ALA A 394 7.41 -15.92 9.38
CA ALA A 394 7.76 -15.15 8.18
C ALA A 394 6.99 -13.84 8.06
N VAL A 395 7.56 -12.92 7.29
CA VAL A 395 6.94 -11.70 6.78
C VAL A 395 7.17 -11.63 5.28
N GLN A 396 6.30 -10.94 4.55
CA GLN A 396 6.54 -10.67 3.13
C GLN A 396 7.67 -9.66 2.99
N VAL A 397 8.76 -10.10 2.40
CA VAL A 397 9.87 -9.23 2.00
C VAL A 397 9.98 -9.22 0.49
N VAL A 398 9.94 -8.04 -0.08
CA VAL A 398 10.21 -7.81 -1.49
C VAL A 398 11.58 -7.15 -1.60
N TYR A 399 12.47 -7.68 -2.42
CA TYR A 399 13.70 -6.98 -2.74
C TYR A 399 13.42 -5.93 -3.81
N THR A 400 13.64 -4.68 -3.45
CA THR A 400 13.26 -3.52 -4.26
C THR A 400 14.48 -2.70 -4.65
N SER A 401 14.62 -2.40 -5.93
CA SER A 401 15.58 -1.41 -6.40
C SER A 401 15.03 0.00 -6.15
N LEU A 402 15.78 0.81 -5.43
CA LEU A 402 15.42 2.22 -5.21
C LEU A 402 15.51 3.06 -6.50
N THR A 403 16.27 2.61 -7.49
CA THR A 403 16.37 3.26 -8.80
C THR A 403 15.12 3.02 -9.64
N CYS A 404 14.62 1.78 -9.65
CA CYS A 404 13.38 1.43 -10.36
C CYS A 404 12.11 1.78 -9.58
N GLY A 405 12.21 1.97 -8.26
CA GLY A 405 11.08 2.27 -7.38
C GLY A 405 10.11 1.12 -7.12
N ILE A 406 10.44 -0.10 -7.57
CA ILE A 406 9.57 -1.29 -7.54
C ILE A 406 10.37 -2.55 -7.19
N GLY A 407 9.66 -3.60 -6.81
CA GLY A 407 10.22 -4.94 -6.69
C GLY A 407 10.75 -5.45 -8.03
N ILE A 408 11.91 -6.10 -8.02
CA ILE A 408 12.44 -6.76 -9.21
C ILE A 408 11.81 -8.15 -9.25
N ASN A 409 10.91 -8.34 -10.19
CA ASN A 409 10.20 -9.61 -10.44
C ASN A 409 10.51 -10.14 -11.85
N ASP A 410 11.68 -9.83 -12.35
CA ASP A 410 12.15 -10.30 -13.64
C ASP A 410 13.09 -11.48 -13.41
N GLU A 411 12.66 -12.63 -13.84
CA GLU A 411 13.37 -13.89 -13.66
C GLU A 411 14.54 -14.06 -14.64
N SER A 412 14.62 -13.18 -15.66
CA SER A 412 15.59 -13.32 -16.76
C SER A 412 17.02 -12.93 -16.39
N GLY A 413 17.20 -12.20 -15.28
CA GLY A 413 18.52 -11.76 -14.82
C GLY A 413 19.21 -12.77 -13.91
N LEU A 414 20.33 -12.36 -13.34
CA LEU A 414 21.11 -13.11 -12.35
C LEU A 414 21.11 -12.37 -11.02
N ILE A 415 20.61 -13.00 -9.97
CA ILE A 415 20.63 -12.46 -8.61
C ILE A 415 21.83 -13.02 -7.86
N VAL A 416 22.63 -12.13 -7.30
CA VAL A 416 23.75 -12.48 -6.42
C VAL A 416 23.65 -11.74 -5.09
N ASN A 417 24.26 -12.32 -4.06
CA ASN A 417 24.41 -11.66 -2.76
C ASN A 417 25.51 -10.56 -2.80
N ASP A 418 25.80 -9.92 -1.66
CA ASP A 418 26.80 -8.85 -1.58
C ASP A 418 28.26 -9.34 -1.74
N ARG A 419 28.50 -10.65 -1.73
CA ARG A 419 29.80 -11.25 -2.05
C ARG A 419 29.95 -11.61 -3.53
N GLY A 420 28.89 -11.50 -4.33
CA GLY A 420 28.90 -11.89 -5.75
C GLY A 420 28.57 -13.36 -6.00
N GLU A 421 28.00 -14.06 -5.01
CA GLU A 421 27.60 -15.47 -5.11
C GLU A 421 26.13 -15.59 -5.49
N ARG A 422 25.77 -16.45 -6.45
CA ARG A 422 24.40 -16.84 -6.73
C ARG A 422 23.88 -17.74 -5.60
N VAL A 423 22.72 -17.42 -5.03
CA VAL A 423 22.20 -18.08 -3.81
C VAL A 423 20.80 -18.65 -3.96
N VAL A 424 20.15 -18.44 -5.11
CA VAL A 424 18.75 -18.80 -5.31
C VAL A 424 18.41 -18.99 -6.79
N ASN A 425 17.35 -19.75 -7.04
CA ASN A 425 16.63 -19.70 -8.31
C ASN A 425 15.88 -18.36 -8.41
N GLU A 426 16.19 -17.54 -9.38
CA GLU A 426 15.56 -16.23 -9.57
C GLU A 426 14.06 -16.37 -9.90
N TRP A 427 13.67 -17.50 -10.49
CA TRP A 427 12.28 -17.88 -10.72
C TRP A 427 11.69 -18.56 -9.48
N SER A 428 11.57 -17.77 -8.42
CA SER A 428 11.02 -18.22 -7.13
C SER A 428 10.13 -17.14 -6.54
N TYR A 429 9.35 -17.51 -5.51
CA TYR A 429 8.57 -16.54 -4.76
C TYR A 429 9.48 -15.49 -4.12
N GLN A 430 9.00 -14.26 -4.09
CA GLN A 430 9.76 -13.11 -3.55
C GLN A 430 10.30 -13.37 -2.14
N TYR A 431 9.52 -14.04 -1.28
CA TYR A 431 10.00 -14.43 0.04
C TYR A 431 11.16 -15.43 -0.04
N THR A 432 11.08 -16.43 -0.91
CA THR A 432 12.17 -17.41 -1.10
C THR A 432 13.47 -16.73 -1.54
N VAL A 433 13.39 -15.80 -2.47
CA VAL A 433 14.56 -15.00 -2.91
C VAL A 433 15.10 -14.16 -1.75
N SER A 434 14.22 -13.51 -1.01
CA SER A 434 14.58 -12.66 0.13
C SER A 434 15.23 -13.46 1.26
N ASP A 435 14.65 -14.61 1.61
CA ASP A 435 15.15 -15.50 2.66
C ASP A 435 16.53 -16.07 2.26
N ALA A 436 16.72 -16.48 1.01
CA ALA A 436 18.00 -16.99 0.53
C ALA A 436 19.11 -15.94 0.62
N ILE A 437 18.85 -14.69 0.23
CA ILE A 437 19.79 -13.59 0.36
C ILE A 437 20.09 -13.31 1.84
N ALA A 438 19.06 -13.23 2.70
CA ALA A 438 19.24 -12.99 4.13
C ALA A 438 20.02 -14.12 4.82
N ARG A 439 19.71 -15.39 4.53
CA ARG A 439 20.42 -16.57 5.08
C ARG A 439 21.85 -16.68 4.60
N SER A 440 22.19 -16.10 3.45
CA SER A 440 23.59 -15.98 3.02
C SER A 440 24.40 -15.01 3.88
N GLY A 441 23.79 -14.32 4.85
CA GLY A 441 24.41 -13.30 5.68
C GLY A 441 24.56 -11.94 5.01
N SER A 442 23.86 -11.71 3.89
CA SER A 442 23.96 -10.48 3.11
C SER A 442 22.84 -9.50 3.45
N ASN A 443 23.18 -8.22 3.50
CA ASN A 443 22.23 -7.14 3.77
C ASN A 443 21.51 -6.63 2.51
N CYS A 444 21.96 -7.01 1.33
CA CYS A 444 21.36 -6.67 0.05
C CYS A 444 21.68 -7.72 -0.99
N GLY A 445 20.88 -7.80 -2.03
CA GLY A 445 21.17 -8.52 -3.25
C GLY A 445 21.55 -7.56 -4.37
N TRP A 446 22.01 -8.12 -5.47
CA TRP A 446 22.28 -7.43 -6.72
C TRP A 446 21.61 -8.18 -7.86
N TYR A 447 20.81 -7.47 -8.64
CA TYR A 447 20.27 -7.99 -9.88
C TYR A 447 21.17 -7.55 -11.03
N ILE A 448 21.85 -8.50 -11.65
CA ILE A 448 22.78 -8.24 -12.77
C ILE A 448 22.02 -8.35 -14.08
N THR A 449 22.12 -7.31 -14.89
CA THR A 449 21.41 -7.16 -16.16
C THR A 449 22.31 -6.59 -17.27
N SER A 450 22.00 -6.91 -18.52
CA SER A 450 22.55 -6.26 -19.72
C SER A 450 21.51 -5.37 -20.44
N GLY A 451 20.32 -5.18 -19.85
CA GLY A 451 19.24 -4.33 -20.35
C GLY A 451 18.42 -4.94 -21.48
N LYS A 452 18.50 -6.25 -21.68
CA LYS A 452 17.75 -6.98 -22.70
C LYS A 452 16.50 -7.70 -22.15
N GLU A 453 16.34 -7.67 -20.85
CA GLU A 453 15.23 -8.30 -20.15
C GLU A 453 13.91 -7.61 -20.53
N PRO A 454 12.80 -8.34 -20.63
CA PRO A 454 11.51 -7.80 -21.08
C PRO A 454 10.88 -6.83 -20.08
N TYR A 455 11.24 -6.90 -18.81
CA TYR A 455 10.63 -6.11 -17.77
C TYR A 455 11.03 -4.63 -17.81
N GLY A 456 10.05 -3.74 -18.00
CA GLY A 456 10.27 -2.31 -18.22
C GLY A 456 10.99 -1.58 -17.08
N GLY A 457 10.78 -2.00 -15.81
CA GLY A 457 11.46 -1.46 -14.64
C GLY A 457 12.96 -1.74 -14.66
N VAL A 458 13.36 -2.97 -14.99
CA VAL A 458 14.78 -3.35 -15.15
C VAL A 458 15.41 -2.56 -16.29
N GLN A 459 14.72 -2.44 -17.43
CA GLN A 459 15.20 -1.62 -18.55
C GLN A 459 15.38 -0.15 -18.18
N TYR A 460 14.47 0.41 -17.37
CA TYR A 460 14.61 1.77 -16.86
C TYR A 460 15.84 1.90 -15.97
N GLY A 461 16.01 1.01 -15.00
CA GLY A 461 17.17 0.98 -14.10
C GLY A 461 18.49 0.86 -14.87
N TYR A 462 18.54 -0.05 -15.84
CA TYR A 462 19.69 -0.19 -16.73
C TYR A 462 20.02 1.11 -17.48
N LYS A 463 19.04 1.72 -18.14
CA LYS A 463 19.22 2.98 -18.87
C LYS A 463 19.67 4.12 -17.95
N ALA A 464 19.12 4.19 -16.73
CA ALA A 464 19.51 5.19 -15.73
C ALA A 464 20.97 5.02 -15.30
N ALA A 465 21.40 3.79 -15.01
CA ALA A 465 22.77 3.48 -14.61
C ALA A 465 23.78 3.75 -15.76
N VAL A 466 23.45 3.32 -16.99
CA VAL A 466 24.29 3.56 -18.17
C VAL A 466 24.45 5.05 -18.46
N ALA A 467 23.41 5.84 -18.22
CA ALA A 467 23.42 7.30 -18.39
C ALA A 467 24.03 8.07 -17.22
N GLY A 468 24.50 7.39 -16.15
CA GLY A 468 25.03 8.01 -14.94
C GLY A 468 23.98 8.76 -14.11
N LYS A 469 22.69 8.43 -14.30
CA LYS A 469 21.54 9.03 -13.57
C LYS A 469 21.17 8.28 -12.31
N SER A 470 21.77 7.12 -12.05
CA SER A 470 21.66 6.37 -10.81
C SER A 470 23.03 6.06 -10.22
N LYS A 471 23.05 5.60 -8.97
CA LYS A 471 24.27 5.16 -8.27
C LYS A 471 24.55 3.67 -8.48
N ASP A 472 23.72 2.96 -9.25
CA ASP A 472 23.91 1.55 -9.50
C ASP A 472 25.20 1.30 -10.29
N PRO A 473 26.00 0.30 -9.92
CA PRO A 473 27.22 -0.06 -10.62
C PRO A 473 26.98 -0.36 -12.11
N CYS A 474 27.78 0.24 -12.97
CA CYS A 474 27.77 -0.01 -14.41
C CYS A 474 29.21 -0.16 -14.91
N ALA A 475 29.51 -1.22 -15.65
CA ALA A 475 30.84 -1.52 -16.16
C ALA A 475 30.77 -2.24 -17.54
N THR A 476 31.93 -2.30 -18.24
CA THR A 476 32.06 -3.03 -19.51
C THR A 476 32.57 -4.47 -19.33
N SER A 477 32.90 -4.84 -18.09
CA SER A 477 33.33 -6.21 -17.71
C SER A 477 32.76 -6.61 -16.35
N ILE A 478 32.66 -7.90 -16.10
CA ILE A 478 32.21 -8.46 -14.81
C ILE A 478 33.20 -8.08 -13.69
N GLU A 479 34.51 -8.16 -13.96
CA GLU A 479 35.55 -7.71 -13.02
C GLU A 479 35.37 -6.24 -12.62
N GLY A 480 35.15 -5.37 -13.62
CA GLY A 480 34.89 -3.95 -13.37
C GLY A 480 33.59 -3.70 -12.62
N LEU A 481 32.57 -4.54 -12.85
CA LEU A 481 31.30 -4.49 -12.14
C LEU A 481 31.52 -4.87 -10.66
N ALA A 482 32.21 -5.98 -10.39
CA ALA A 482 32.52 -6.46 -9.04
C ALA A 482 33.25 -5.39 -8.19
N LYS A 483 34.26 -4.74 -8.77
CA LYS A 483 34.98 -3.64 -8.10
C LYS A 483 34.06 -2.50 -7.69
N LYS A 484 33.06 -2.16 -8.54
CA LYS A 484 32.08 -1.12 -8.24
C LYS A 484 31.00 -1.58 -7.25
N MET A 485 30.65 -2.86 -7.25
CA MET A 485 29.76 -3.47 -6.24
C MET A 485 30.42 -3.57 -4.88
N GLY A 486 31.76 -3.63 -4.83
CA GLY A 486 32.53 -3.83 -3.61
C GLY A 486 32.67 -5.30 -3.20
N CYS A 487 32.49 -6.25 -4.13
CA CYS A 487 32.70 -7.67 -3.91
C CYS A 487 34.00 -8.18 -4.59
N ASP A 488 34.39 -9.40 -4.26
CA ASP A 488 35.58 -10.01 -4.86
C ASP A 488 35.40 -10.29 -6.36
N PRO A 489 36.26 -9.73 -7.24
CA PRO A 489 36.12 -9.90 -8.67
C PRO A 489 36.22 -11.35 -9.14
N ALA A 490 37.03 -12.17 -8.49
CA ALA A 490 37.20 -13.58 -8.87
C ALA A 490 35.90 -14.37 -8.55
N THR A 491 35.27 -14.09 -7.41
CA THR A 491 34.01 -14.72 -7.01
C THR A 491 32.88 -14.36 -8.00
N LEU A 492 32.71 -13.07 -8.31
CA LEU A 492 31.65 -12.66 -9.24
C LEU A 492 31.90 -13.19 -10.65
N GLN A 493 33.17 -13.21 -11.11
CA GLN A 493 33.51 -13.77 -12.41
C GLN A 493 33.18 -15.27 -12.48
N ALA A 494 33.57 -16.05 -11.48
CA ALA A 494 33.28 -17.48 -11.41
C ALA A 494 31.75 -17.75 -11.40
N THR A 495 31.00 -16.97 -10.64
CA THR A 495 29.51 -17.03 -10.63
C THR A 495 28.93 -16.76 -12.01
N TYR A 496 29.41 -15.72 -12.68
CA TYR A 496 28.95 -15.35 -14.01
C TYR A 496 29.31 -16.39 -15.07
N ASP A 497 30.57 -16.92 -15.04
CA ASP A 497 31.01 -17.95 -15.97
C ASP A 497 30.18 -19.23 -15.79
N ARG A 498 29.93 -19.63 -14.53
CA ARG A 498 29.04 -20.77 -14.24
C ARG A 498 27.63 -20.55 -14.74
N TYR A 499 27.08 -19.34 -14.56
CA TYR A 499 25.75 -19.01 -15.10
C TYR A 499 25.73 -19.10 -16.64
N CYS A 500 26.79 -18.64 -17.32
CA CYS A 500 26.90 -18.76 -18.77
C CYS A 500 26.94 -20.22 -19.24
N GLU A 501 27.68 -21.11 -18.54
CA GLU A 501 27.70 -22.55 -18.82
C GLU A 501 26.29 -23.16 -18.73
N LEU A 502 25.53 -22.81 -17.68
CA LEU A 502 24.15 -23.27 -17.49
C LEU A 502 23.21 -22.79 -18.61
N VAL A 503 23.37 -21.54 -19.04
CA VAL A 503 22.63 -20.96 -20.19
C VAL A 503 22.96 -21.70 -21.49
N GLU A 504 24.25 -21.99 -21.75
CA GLU A 504 24.68 -22.72 -22.95
C GLU A 504 24.19 -24.18 -22.94
N LYS A 505 24.14 -24.79 -21.77
CA LYS A 505 23.62 -26.14 -21.55
C LYS A 505 22.07 -26.18 -21.65
N GLY A 506 21.39 -25.07 -21.41
CA GLY A 506 19.92 -24.96 -21.36
C GLY A 506 19.30 -25.62 -20.13
N VAL A 507 20.11 -25.91 -19.08
CA VAL A 507 19.66 -26.53 -17.82
C VAL A 507 20.38 -25.87 -16.66
N ASP A 508 19.63 -25.39 -15.68
CA ASP A 508 20.16 -24.90 -14.41
C ASP A 508 20.30 -26.06 -13.41
N GLU A 509 21.45 -26.67 -13.37
CA GLU A 509 21.76 -27.77 -12.46
C GLU A 509 21.99 -27.33 -11.01
N ASP A 510 22.21 -26.01 -10.79
CA ASP A 510 22.59 -25.50 -9.48
C ASP A 510 21.33 -25.13 -8.64
N PHE A 511 20.33 -24.51 -9.27
CA PHE A 511 19.14 -24.00 -8.59
C PHE A 511 17.82 -24.37 -9.27
N GLY A 512 17.86 -25.02 -10.44
CA GLY A 512 16.65 -25.48 -11.15
C GLY A 512 15.83 -24.36 -11.78
N LYS A 513 16.45 -23.25 -12.20
CA LYS A 513 15.77 -22.20 -12.95
C LYS A 513 15.27 -22.76 -14.28
N PRO A 514 13.97 -22.59 -14.64
CA PRO A 514 13.45 -23.12 -15.90
C PRO A 514 14.20 -22.59 -17.11
N ALA A 515 14.38 -23.43 -18.12
CA ALA A 515 15.17 -23.12 -19.33
C ALA A 515 14.65 -21.87 -20.07
N GLU A 516 13.35 -21.65 -20.04
CA GLU A 516 12.71 -20.46 -20.65
C GLU A 516 13.13 -19.14 -20.01
N PHE A 517 13.66 -19.16 -18.77
CA PHE A 517 14.17 -18.00 -18.05
C PHE A 517 15.71 -17.96 -17.97
N LEU A 518 16.38 -18.96 -18.52
CA LEU A 518 17.84 -18.97 -18.64
C LEU A 518 18.30 -18.15 -19.83
N HIS A 519 18.43 -16.84 -19.65
CA HIS A 519 18.85 -15.92 -20.70
C HIS A 519 20.30 -15.48 -20.55
N PRO A 520 21.03 -15.34 -21.68
CA PRO A 520 22.41 -14.86 -21.65
C PRO A 520 22.46 -13.38 -21.26
N ILE A 521 23.23 -13.04 -20.26
CA ILE A 521 23.50 -11.65 -19.85
C ILE A 521 24.72 -11.18 -20.66
N LYS A 522 24.52 -10.76 -21.88
CA LYS A 522 25.56 -10.31 -22.82
C LYS A 522 25.27 -8.91 -23.36
N GLY A 523 26.19 -8.01 -23.18
CA GLY A 523 26.03 -6.66 -23.71
C GLY A 523 27.31 -5.84 -23.65
N PRO A 524 27.31 -4.63 -24.23
CA PRO A 524 28.48 -3.76 -24.14
C PRO A 524 28.69 -3.21 -22.73
N LYS A 525 27.66 -3.29 -21.87
CA LYS A 525 27.70 -2.89 -20.47
C LYS A 525 26.87 -3.85 -19.61
N PHE A 526 27.32 -4.04 -18.40
CA PHE A 526 26.65 -4.74 -17.32
C PHE A 526 26.26 -3.72 -16.25
N VAL A 527 25.08 -3.90 -15.68
CA VAL A 527 24.58 -3.10 -14.56
C VAL A 527 24.19 -4.03 -13.43
N ALA A 528 24.56 -3.69 -12.19
CA ALA A 528 24.07 -4.33 -11.01
C ALA A 528 23.09 -3.41 -10.30
N LEU A 529 21.79 -3.71 -10.37
CA LEU A 529 20.76 -2.98 -9.66
C LEU A 529 20.74 -3.44 -8.21
N ARG A 530 20.99 -2.53 -7.28
CA ARG A 530 21.01 -2.85 -5.86
C ARG A 530 19.59 -3.11 -5.36
N MET A 531 19.42 -4.30 -4.78
CA MET A 531 18.16 -4.77 -4.23
C MET A 531 18.17 -4.61 -2.70
N HIS A 532 17.21 -3.84 -2.20
CA HIS A 532 17.04 -3.63 -0.76
C HIS A 532 15.84 -4.41 -0.24
N PRO A 533 15.93 -5.04 0.93
CA PRO A 533 14.79 -5.70 1.55
C PRO A 533 13.73 -4.67 1.94
N CYS A 534 12.49 -4.91 1.49
CA CYS A 534 11.32 -4.10 1.82
C CYS A 534 10.26 -4.99 2.46
N VAL A 535 9.98 -4.79 3.73
CA VAL A 535 8.88 -5.49 4.42
C VAL A 535 7.56 -4.85 4.00
N THR A 536 6.68 -5.62 3.38
CA THR A 536 5.42 -5.14 2.80
C THR A 536 4.18 -5.66 3.50
N VAL A 537 4.22 -6.88 4.06
CA VAL A 537 3.12 -7.52 4.79
C VAL A 537 3.66 -8.32 5.95
N THR A 538 3.00 -8.24 7.10
CA THR A 538 3.25 -9.11 8.25
C THR A 538 2.24 -10.24 8.27
N PHE A 539 2.68 -11.50 8.43
CA PHE A 539 1.81 -12.67 8.34
C PHE A 539 1.19 -13.07 9.68
N GLY A 540 1.86 -12.74 10.79
CA GLY A 540 1.33 -12.91 12.14
C GLY A 540 0.29 -11.84 12.49
N GLY A 541 -0.51 -12.10 13.48
CA GLY A 541 -1.57 -11.20 13.94
C GLY A 541 -2.54 -11.91 14.89
N LEU A 542 -3.69 -11.30 15.12
CA LEU A 542 -4.75 -11.85 15.96
C LEU A 542 -5.35 -13.10 15.31
N GLU A 543 -5.52 -14.15 16.10
CA GLU A 543 -6.32 -15.30 15.69
C GLU A 543 -7.80 -14.93 15.68
N THR A 544 -8.50 -15.30 14.59
CA THR A 544 -9.93 -15.08 14.44
C THR A 544 -10.62 -16.33 13.92
N ASP A 545 -11.88 -16.50 14.24
CA ASP A 545 -12.72 -17.50 13.59
C ASP A 545 -13.20 -17.04 12.18
N VAL A 546 -13.97 -17.88 11.51
CA VAL A 546 -14.52 -17.57 10.17
C VAL A 546 -15.50 -16.39 10.17
N SER A 547 -16.01 -15.99 11.33
CA SER A 547 -16.87 -14.83 11.55
C SER A 547 -16.08 -13.57 11.90
N ALA A 548 -14.75 -13.59 11.77
CA ALA A 548 -13.83 -12.52 12.14
C ALA A 548 -13.83 -12.15 13.63
N ARG A 549 -14.35 -13.00 14.53
CA ARG A 549 -14.31 -12.79 15.98
C ARG A 549 -12.93 -13.14 16.53
N VAL A 550 -12.37 -12.26 17.35
CA VAL A 550 -11.02 -12.46 17.92
C VAL A 550 -11.05 -13.56 18.98
N MET A 551 -10.09 -14.47 18.93
CA MET A 551 -10.01 -15.65 19.79
C MET A 551 -9.03 -15.46 20.94
N LYS A 552 -9.23 -16.26 22.01
CA LYS A 552 -8.31 -16.44 23.13
C LYS A 552 -7.52 -17.75 22.98
N PRO A 553 -6.42 -17.94 23.74
CA PRO A 553 -5.64 -19.17 23.71
C PRO A 553 -6.41 -20.46 24.07
N ASP A 554 -7.52 -20.35 24.79
CA ASP A 554 -8.38 -21.48 25.16
C ASP A 554 -9.40 -21.86 24.06
N GLY A 555 -9.36 -21.17 22.91
CA GLY A 555 -10.27 -21.38 21.80
C GLY A 555 -11.62 -20.65 21.92
N SER A 556 -11.89 -19.94 23.03
CA SER A 556 -13.06 -19.08 23.13
C SER A 556 -12.86 -17.76 22.40
N VAL A 557 -13.95 -17.06 22.07
CA VAL A 557 -13.88 -15.73 21.47
C VAL A 557 -13.92 -14.63 22.53
N ILE A 558 -13.32 -13.48 22.24
CA ILE A 558 -13.51 -12.26 23.03
C ILE A 558 -14.83 -11.63 22.59
N PRO A 559 -15.84 -11.53 23.47
CA PRO A 559 -17.14 -11.00 23.07
C PRO A 559 -17.02 -9.55 22.61
N HIS A 560 -17.74 -9.22 21.52
CA HIS A 560 -17.79 -7.89 20.90
C HIS A 560 -16.46 -7.38 20.33
N LEU A 561 -15.46 -8.27 20.12
CA LEU A 561 -14.22 -7.93 19.45
C LEU A 561 -14.08 -8.70 18.13
N TYR A 562 -13.86 -7.94 17.06
CA TYR A 562 -13.66 -8.44 15.70
C TYR A 562 -12.35 -7.91 15.13
N ALA A 563 -11.78 -8.60 14.17
CA ALA A 563 -10.59 -8.12 13.47
C ALA A 563 -10.59 -8.51 11.99
N ALA A 564 -10.09 -7.61 11.14
CA ALA A 564 -10.01 -7.82 9.70
C ALA A 564 -8.76 -7.15 9.09
N GLY A 565 -8.30 -7.69 7.97
CA GLY A 565 -7.09 -7.23 7.30
C GLY A 565 -5.82 -7.73 8.00
N GLU A 566 -4.71 -7.02 7.82
CA GLU A 566 -3.38 -7.49 8.23
C GLU A 566 -3.23 -7.70 9.75
N VAL A 567 -4.00 -6.99 10.59
CA VAL A 567 -4.03 -7.22 12.03
C VAL A 567 -4.56 -8.60 12.41
N ALA A 568 -5.37 -9.22 11.54
CA ALA A 568 -5.91 -10.57 11.66
C ALA A 568 -5.31 -11.51 10.60
N GLY A 569 -4.02 -11.39 10.32
CA GLY A 569 -3.35 -12.09 9.21
C GLY A 569 -3.24 -13.60 9.34
N THR A 570 -3.59 -14.15 10.49
CA THR A 570 -3.39 -15.55 10.82
C THR A 570 -4.24 -16.50 10.00
N GLY A 571 -3.63 -17.62 9.65
CA GLY A 571 -4.28 -18.69 8.90
C GLY A 571 -4.48 -18.40 7.40
N MET A 572 -4.16 -17.18 6.94
CA MET A 572 -4.30 -16.81 5.52
C MET A 572 -3.03 -17.03 4.72
N TYR A 573 -1.88 -17.05 5.40
CA TYR A 573 -0.56 -17.18 4.78
C TYR A 573 0.18 -18.38 5.34
N GLY A 574 0.85 -19.12 4.45
CA GLY A 574 1.87 -20.08 4.84
C GLY A 574 3.24 -19.41 4.97
N THR A 575 4.29 -20.14 4.64
CA THR A 575 5.67 -19.62 4.65
C THR A 575 5.96 -18.66 3.49
N GLN A 576 5.02 -18.55 2.53
CA GLN A 576 5.14 -17.71 1.34
C GLN A 576 3.92 -16.80 1.21
N TYR A 577 4.10 -15.62 0.64
CA TYR A 577 3.00 -14.81 0.14
C TYR A 577 2.55 -15.40 -1.20
N PRO A 578 1.33 -15.95 -1.30
CA PRO A 578 1.01 -16.83 -2.43
C PRO A 578 0.91 -16.09 -3.76
N THR A 579 0.32 -14.88 -3.77
CA THR A 579 0.24 -14.06 -4.98
C THR A 579 -0.23 -12.65 -4.67
N CYS A 580 0.04 -11.71 -5.59
CA CYS A 580 -0.52 -10.37 -5.54
C CYS A 580 -2.06 -10.42 -5.45
N GLY A 581 -2.62 -9.53 -4.64
CA GLY A 581 -4.07 -9.44 -4.44
C GLY A 581 -4.63 -10.28 -3.28
N THR A 582 -3.88 -11.22 -2.72
CA THR A 582 -4.34 -12.03 -1.57
C THR A 582 -4.62 -11.14 -0.34
N SER A 583 -3.70 -10.24 0.01
CA SER A 583 -3.85 -9.40 1.22
C SER A 583 -5.03 -8.43 1.11
N ILE A 584 -5.19 -7.73 -0.02
CA ILE A 584 -6.31 -6.80 -0.21
C ILE A 584 -7.63 -7.57 -0.32
N GLY A 585 -7.64 -8.67 -1.06
CA GLY A 585 -8.84 -9.51 -1.22
C GLY A 585 -9.33 -10.06 0.11
N SER A 586 -8.42 -10.60 0.94
CA SER A 586 -8.77 -11.09 2.28
C SER A 586 -9.18 -9.97 3.23
N ALA A 587 -8.54 -8.79 3.15
CA ALA A 587 -8.90 -7.64 3.99
C ALA A 587 -10.32 -7.15 3.68
N LEU A 588 -10.68 -7.00 2.39
CA LEU A 588 -12.03 -6.63 1.97
C LEU A 588 -13.05 -7.69 2.40
N PHE A 589 -12.76 -8.96 2.14
CA PHE A 589 -13.66 -10.06 2.46
C PHE A 589 -13.93 -10.16 3.96
N TYR A 590 -12.88 -10.29 4.79
CA TYR A 590 -13.06 -10.38 6.24
C TYR A 590 -13.52 -9.07 6.88
N GLY A 591 -13.26 -7.92 6.24
CA GLY A 591 -13.87 -6.65 6.62
C GLY A 591 -15.40 -6.71 6.49
N ARG A 592 -15.90 -7.19 5.34
CA ARG A 592 -17.35 -7.39 5.13
C ARG A 592 -17.93 -8.38 6.15
N ILE A 593 -17.24 -9.50 6.39
CA ILE A 593 -17.65 -10.48 7.40
C ILE A 593 -17.74 -9.84 8.78
N ALA A 594 -16.74 -9.09 9.23
CA ALA A 594 -16.74 -8.42 10.53
C ALA A 594 -17.89 -7.40 10.66
N GLY A 595 -18.14 -6.59 9.61
CA GLY A 595 -19.24 -5.63 9.58
C GLY A 595 -20.62 -6.29 9.68
N ARG A 596 -20.80 -7.43 9.02
CA ARG A 596 -22.04 -8.23 9.09
C ARG A 596 -22.18 -8.93 10.44
N ALA A 597 -21.10 -9.52 10.95
CA ALA A 597 -21.11 -10.24 12.20
C ALA A 597 -21.40 -9.32 13.40
N VAL A 598 -20.79 -8.13 13.47
CA VAL A 598 -21.03 -7.16 14.55
C VAL A 598 -22.47 -6.63 14.58
N THR A 599 -23.21 -6.76 13.47
CA THR A 599 -24.61 -6.32 13.32
C THR A 599 -25.59 -7.50 13.24
N ASP A 600 -25.16 -8.71 13.59
CA ASP A 600 -25.97 -9.94 13.61
C ASP A 600 -26.60 -10.29 12.26
N GLN A 601 -25.97 -9.86 11.15
CA GLN A 601 -26.41 -10.26 9.82
C GLN A 601 -25.89 -11.65 9.45
N ALA A 602 -26.60 -12.30 8.52
CA ALA A 602 -26.10 -13.54 7.90
C ALA A 602 -24.74 -13.26 7.23
N LEU A 603 -23.78 -14.15 7.40
CA LEU A 603 -22.48 -14.09 6.71
C LEU A 603 -22.66 -14.30 5.20
N LEU A 604 -21.60 -14.05 4.42
CA LEU A 604 -21.61 -14.16 2.96
C LEU A 604 -21.74 -15.60 2.47
#